data_78798b02f990a88bd67ff33f92b7dcad
#
_entry.id   78798b02f990a88bd67ff33f92b7dcad
#
_cell.length_a   1.000
_cell.length_b   1.000
_cell.length_c   1.000
_cell.angle_alpha   90.00
_cell.angle_beta   90.00
_cell.angle_gamma   90.00
#
_symmetry.space_group_name_H-M   'P 1'
#
loop_
_entity.id
_entity.type
_entity.pdbx_description
1 polymer ?
#
loop_
_entity_poly.entity_id
_entity_poly.type
_entity_poly.pdbx_seq_one_letter_code
_entity_poly.pdbx_strand_id
1 'polypeptide(L)'
;MGYYIEVERGVKLYVEDIGEGIPVLMVHGWPLDHRMYEYQVAQLPAYGYRCIQVDLRGFGKSDRPWHGYNYDRLADDLLAVIQALQLSHIRLIGFSMGGAIVTRYMSRHRGWGVDQLILIGAATPRFTPTSDFPYGTPVAEVDKLITQAYTDRPQLVTSFGEMLFAKPVSQSLR
;
A
#
# COMPACT_ATOMS: atom_id res chain seq x y z
N MET A 1 11.76 -9.29 11.49
CA MET A 1 10.91 -10.33 12.15
C MET A 1 9.47 -9.98 11.88
N GLY A 2 8.65 -10.96 11.47
CA GLY A 2 7.22 -10.69 11.15
C GLY A 2 6.33 -10.95 12.37
N TYR A 3 5.33 -10.12 12.57
CA TYR A 3 4.35 -10.22 13.65
C TYR A 3 3.02 -9.58 13.25
N TYR A 4 2.00 -9.70 14.11
CA TYR A 4 0.67 -9.17 13.86
C TYR A 4 0.32 -8.03 14.81
N ILE A 5 -0.31 -6.98 14.28
CA ILE A 5 -0.82 -5.83 15.03
C ILE A 5 -2.34 -5.79 14.89
N GLU A 6 -3.06 -5.78 16.00
CA GLU A 6 -4.51 -5.58 15.99
C GLU A 6 -4.80 -4.10 15.71
N VAL A 7 -5.44 -3.83 14.56
CA VAL A 7 -5.77 -2.46 14.10
C VAL A 7 -7.24 -2.11 14.33
N GLU A 8 -8.03 -3.11 14.56
CA GLU A 8 -9.45 -3.04 14.88
C GLU A 8 -9.80 -4.30 15.67
N ARG A 9 -10.84 -4.30 16.50
CA ARG A 9 -11.26 -5.48 17.25
C ARG A 9 -11.47 -6.68 16.32
N GLY A 10 -10.64 -7.69 16.50
CA GLY A 10 -10.68 -8.92 15.71
C GLY A 10 -10.09 -8.81 14.31
N VAL A 11 -9.38 -7.73 13.98
CA VAL A 11 -8.68 -7.55 12.70
C VAL A 11 -7.21 -7.26 12.94
N LYS A 12 -6.34 -8.11 12.44
CA LYS A 12 -4.88 -8.01 12.59
C LYS A 12 -4.21 -7.83 11.25
N LEU A 13 -3.29 -6.89 11.17
CA LEU A 13 -2.39 -6.75 10.03
C LEU A 13 -1.05 -7.41 10.33
N TYR A 14 -0.52 -8.07 9.30
CA TYR A 14 0.84 -8.58 9.33
C TYR A 14 1.82 -7.44 9.04
N VAL A 15 2.86 -7.37 9.85
CA VAL A 15 3.94 -6.40 9.70
C VAL A 15 5.28 -7.13 9.68
N GLU A 16 6.13 -6.81 8.74
CA GLU A 16 7.53 -7.23 8.74
C GLU A 16 8.41 -6.04 9.07
N ASP A 17 9.32 -6.22 10.03
CA ASP A 17 10.11 -5.15 10.64
C ASP A 17 11.58 -5.59 10.65
N ILE A 18 12.42 -4.86 9.90
CA ILE A 18 13.80 -5.24 9.63
C ILE A 18 14.70 -4.01 9.75
N GLY A 19 15.83 -4.18 10.44
CA GLY A 19 16.80 -3.12 10.67
C GLY A 19 16.48 -2.25 11.88
N GLU A 20 17.29 -1.23 12.07
CA GLU A 20 17.20 -0.25 13.15
C GLU A 20 17.45 1.15 12.61
N GLY A 21 17.04 2.19 13.35
CA GLY A 21 17.25 3.60 12.99
C GLY A 21 16.01 4.30 12.48
N ILE A 22 16.13 5.11 11.43
CA ILE A 22 15.02 5.94 10.92
C ILE A 22 13.90 5.06 10.34
N PRO A 23 12.65 5.15 10.85
CA PRO A 23 11.57 4.29 10.38
C PRO A 23 11.11 4.66 8.96
N VAL A 24 11.06 3.66 8.11
CA VAL A 24 10.49 3.71 6.76
C VAL A 24 9.28 2.79 6.74
N LEU A 25 8.07 3.36 6.75
CA LEU A 25 6.81 2.61 6.65
C LEU A 25 6.41 2.50 5.19
N MET A 26 6.32 1.28 4.70
CA MET A 26 6.11 0.94 3.29
C MET A 26 4.73 0.31 3.07
N VAL A 27 3.93 0.94 2.19
CA VAL A 27 2.54 0.56 1.92
C VAL A 27 2.41 0.14 0.46
N HIS A 28 2.10 -1.14 0.25
CA HIS A 28 2.01 -1.76 -1.08
C HIS A 28 0.77 -1.33 -1.86
N GLY A 29 0.76 -1.61 -3.17
CA GLY A 29 -0.37 -1.45 -4.07
C GLY A 29 -1.18 -2.73 -4.28
N TRP A 30 -2.27 -2.64 -5.07
CA TRP A 30 -3.06 -3.78 -5.52
C TRP A 30 -2.37 -4.48 -6.72
N PRO A 31 -2.35 -5.79 -6.85
CA PRO A 31 -2.79 -6.83 -5.90
C PRO A 31 -1.64 -7.43 -5.08
N LEU A 32 -0.67 -6.60 -4.71
CA LEU A 32 0.60 -6.98 -4.11
C LEU A 32 0.50 -7.18 -2.57
N ASP A 33 1.63 -7.46 -1.95
CA ASP A 33 1.81 -7.53 -0.51
C ASP A 33 3.18 -6.95 -0.10
N HIS A 34 3.57 -7.08 1.18
CA HIS A 34 4.82 -6.54 1.73
C HIS A 34 6.07 -6.94 0.92
N ARG A 35 6.09 -8.11 0.28
CA ARG A 35 7.25 -8.65 -0.46
C ARG A 35 7.65 -7.83 -1.67
N MET A 36 6.77 -6.94 -2.17
CA MET A 36 7.14 -6.05 -3.28
C MET A 36 8.34 -5.14 -2.98
N TYR A 37 8.63 -4.93 -1.70
CA TYR A 37 9.72 -4.07 -1.24
C TYR A 37 11.01 -4.84 -0.91
N GLU A 38 11.16 -6.10 -1.35
CA GLU A 38 12.31 -6.96 -1.01
C GLU A 38 13.67 -6.33 -1.34
N TYR A 39 13.77 -5.63 -2.50
CA TYR A 39 15.00 -4.96 -2.91
C TYR A 39 15.35 -3.77 -2.00
N GLN A 40 14.34 -2.98 -1.61
CA GLN A 40 14.52 -1.85 -0.70
C GLN A 40 14.95 -2.33 0.68
N VAL A 41 14.30 -3.37 1.18
CA VAL A 41 14.60 -3.95 2.49
C VAL A 41 15.97 -4.63 2.54
N ALA A 42 16.42 -5.18 1.42
CA ALA A 42 17.77 -5.75 1.32
C ALA A 42 18.88 -4.70 1.39
N GLN A 43 18.57 -3.42 1.14
CA GLN A 43 19.57 -2.34 1.05
C GLN A 43 19.47 -1.33 2.21
N LEU A 44 18.26 -0.81 2.46
CA LEU A 44 18.05 0.33 3.35
C LEU A 44 18.57 0.13 4.79
N PRO A 45 18.51 -1.06 5.41
CA PRO A 45 19.04 -1.27 6.76
C PRO A 45 20.54 -0.96 6.88
N ALA A 46 21.32 -1.22 5.83
CA ALA A 46 22.75 -0.90 5.80
C ALA A 46 23.03 0.63 5.84
N TYR A 47 22.00 1.45 5.56
CA TYR A 47 22.09 2.91 5.59
C TYR A 47 21.39 3.53 6.82
N GLY A 48 21.11 2.74 7.85
CA GLY A 48 20.51 3.22 9.10
C GLY A 48 19.01 3.43 9.06
N TYR A 49 18.31 2.68 8.22
CA TYR A 49 16.85 2.70 8.17
C TYR A 49 16.24 1.43 8.79
N ARG A 50 15.15 1.62 9.53
CA ARG A 50 14.27 0.55 9.99
C ARG A 50 13.12 0.39 9.01
N CYS A 51 13.11 -0.68 8.25
CA CYS A 51 12.11 -0.98 7.23
C CYS A 51 10.91 -1.68 7.84
N ILE A 52 9.75 -1.05 7.77
CA ILE A 52 8.48 -1.56 8.29
C ILE A 52 7.55 -1.74 7.08
N GLN A 53 7.27 -3.00 6.75
CA GLN A 53 6.40 -3.37 5.64
C GLN A 53 5.09 -3.90 6.21
N VAL A 54 3.96 -3.36 5.75
CA VAL A 54 2.64 -3.79 6.19
C VAL A 54 1.90 -4.50 5.06
N ASP A 55 1.28 -5.64 5.37
CA ASP A 55 0.22 -6.19 4.53
C ASP A 55 -1.09 -5.48 4.88
N LEU A 56 -1.70 -4.83 3.90
CA LEU A 56 -3.02 -4.21 4.08
C LEU A 56 -4.08 -5.26 4.38
N ARG A 57 -5.19 -4.87 5.02
CA ARG A 57 -6.35 -5.77 5.22
C ARG A 57 -6.78 -6.38 3.88
N GLY A 58 -7.03 -7.68 3.87
CA GLY A 58 -7.39 -8.43 2.68
C GLY A 58 -6.21 -8.91 1.83
N PHE A 59 -4.98 -8.52 2.15
CA PHE A 59 -3.78 -8.84 1.38
C PHE A 59 -2.77 -9.65 2.20
N GLY A 60 -1.89 -10.32 1.49
CA GLY A 60 -0.78 -11.06 2.06
C GLY A 60 -1.18 -11.98 3.21
N LYS A 61 -0.55 -11.80 4.37
CA LYS A 61 -0.77 -12.57 5.60
C LYS A 61 -1.78 -11.89 6.56
N SER A 62 -2.26 -10.68 6.23
CA SER A 62 -3.24 -9.95 7.05
C SER A 62 -4.62 -10.58 7.02
N ASP A 63 -5.42 -10.28 8.03
CA ASP A 63 -6.81 -10.71 8.10
C ASP A 63 -7.64 -10.17 6.93
N ARG A 64 -8.70 -10.91 6.58
CA ARG A 64 -9.60 -10.63 5.44
C ARG A 64 -11.05 -10.42 5.92
N PRO A 65 -11.31 -9.34 6.68
CA PRO A 65 -12.68 -9.05 7.13
C PRO A 65 -13.58 -8.74 5.93
N TRP A 66 -14.90 -8.91 6.09
CA TRP A 66 -15.88 -8.58 5.06
C TRP A 66 -16.13 -7.07 4.88
N HIS A 67 -15.45 -6.20 5.66
CA HIS A 67 -15.67 -4.76 5.68
C HIS A 67 -14.34 -3.96 5.76
N GLY A 68 -14.45 -2.64 5.63
CA GLY A 68 -13.33 -1.75 5.88
C GLY A 68 -12.38 -1.55 4.69
N TYR A 69 -12.82 -1.80 3.47
CA TYR A 69 -12.02 -1.63 2.25
C TYR A 69 -12.18 -0.23 1.64
N ASN A 70 -12.32 0.79 2.47
CA ASN A 70 -12.29 2.19 2.04
C ASN A 70 -11.04 2.89 2.55
N TYR A 71 -10.67 3.99 1.89
CA TYR A 71 -9.42 4.72 2.19
C TYR A 71 -9.38 5.29 3.61
N ASP A 72 -10.52 5.63 4.21
CA ASP A 72 -10.59 6.11 5.59
C ASP A 72 -10.16 5.02 6.56
N ARG A 73 -10.72 3.84 6.44
CA ARG A 73 -10.38 2.70 7.29
C ARG A 73 -8.93 2.25 7.07
N LEU A 74 -8.47 2.20 5.83
CA LEU A 74 -7.08 1.84 5.52
C LEU A 74 -6.09 2.85 6.10
N ALA A 75 -6.43 4.14 6.11
CA ALA A 75 -5.62 5.17 6.78
C ALA A 75 -5.66 5.03 8.32
N ASP A 76 -6.80 4.67 8.89
CA ASP A 76 -6.93 4.40 10.33
C ASP A 76 -6.13 3.15 10.74
N ASP A 77 -6.07 2.14 9.89
CA ASP A 77 -5.22 0.96 10.10
C ASP A 77 -3.73 1.34 10.16
N LEU A 78 -3.27 2.22 9.26
CA LEU A 78 -1.90 2.71 9.31
C LEU A 78 -1.62 3.49 10.60
N LEU A 79 -2.58 4.32 11.07
CA LEU A 79 -2.43 5.01 12.34
C LEU A 79 -2.28 4.01 13.49
N ALA A 80 -3.09 2.96 13.52
CA ALA A 80 -3.00 1.92 14.55
C ALA A 80 -1.63 1.22 14.54
N VAL A 81 -1.09 0.90 13.36
CA VAL A 81 0.28 0.35 13.21
C VAL A 81 1.33 1.32 13.75
N ILE A 82 1.26 2.59 13.36
CA ILE A 82 2.19 3.63 13.79
C ILE A 82 2.17 3.80 15.32
N GLN A 83 0.98 3.80 15.92
CA GLN A 83 0.81 3.89 17.37
C GLN A 83 1.30 2.66 18.11
N ALA A 84 0.96 1.47 17.64
CA ALA A 84 1.38 0.21 18.25
C ALA A 84 2.92 0.06 18.27
N LEU A 85 3.59 0.54 17.22
CA LEU A 85 5.05 0.53 17.11
C LEU A 85 5.72 1.78 17.68
N GLN A 86 4.95 2.75 18.19
CA GLN A 86 5.42 4.02 18.73
C GLN A 86 6.35 4.77 17.75
N LEU A 87 5.99 4.76 16.46
CA LEU A 87 6.81 5.35 15.41
C LEU A 87 6.69 6.88 15.41
N SER A 88 7.82 7.53 15.17
CA SER A 88 7.93 8.98 14.96
C SER A 88 9.01 9.24 13.90
N HIS A 89 9.00 10.45 13.31
CA HIS A 89 9.96 10.81 12.26
C HIS A 89 9.98 9.87 11.06
N ILE A 90 8.77 9.41 10.67
CA ILE A 90 8.57 8.35 9.67
C ILE A 90 8.84 8.88 8.26
N ARG A 91 9.52 8.06 7.45
CA ARG A 91 9.50 8.14 5.99
C ARG A 91 8.37 7.24 5.50
N LEU A 92 7.22 7.83 5.12
CA LEU A 92 6.03 7.10 4.71
C LEU A 92 6.02 6.92 3.20
N ILE A 93 6.07 5.67 2.74
CA ILE A 93 6.11 5.31 1.32
C ILE A 93 4.80 4.64 0.92
N GLY A 94 4.22 5.07 -0.19
CA GLY A 94 3.04 4.43 -0.78
C GLY A 94 3.20 4.20 -2.29
N PHE A 95 2.98 2.96 -2.72
CA PHE A 95 2.97 2.58 -4.12
C PHE A 95 1.54 2.42 -4.63
N SER A 96 1.21 3.01 -5.81
CA SER A 96 -0.08 2.83 -6.49
C SER A 96 -1.27 3.10 -5.54
N MET A 97 -2.12 2.11 -5.26
CA MET A 97 -3.21 2.17 -4.27
C MET A 97 -2.68 2.55 -2.88
N GLY A 98 -1.52 2.02 -2.47
CA GLY A 98 -0.85 2.41 -1.23
C GLY A 98 -0.52 3.90 -1.20
N GLY A 99 -0.19 4.49 -2.34
CA GLY A 99 0.01 5.93 -2.49
C GLY A 99 -1.25 6.74 -2.19
N ALA A 100 -2.42 6.28 -2.63
CA ALA A 100 -3.70 6.91 -2.28
C ALA A 100 -4.01 6.76 -0.76
N ILE A 101 -3.69 5.59 -0.17
CA ILE A 101 -3.89 5.34 1.26
C ILE A 101 -3.02 6.27 2.10
N VAL A 102 -1.73 6.39 1.79
CA VAL A 102 -0.83 7.28 2.57
C VAL A 102 -1.18 8.75 2.36
N THR A 103 -1.64 9.15 1.17
CA THR A 103 -2.19 10.50 0.94
C THR A 103 -3.43 10.75 1.80
N ARG A 104 -4.32 9.74 1.91
CA ARG A 104 -5.49 9.84 2.79
C ARG A 104 -5.08 9.90 4.26
N TYR A 105 -4.04 9.15 4.67
CA TYR A 105 -3.45 9.25 6.00
C TYR A 105 -2.99 10.67 6.32
N MET A 106 -2.22 11.30 5.42
CA MET A 106 -1.74 12.68 5.60
C MET A 106 -2.89 13.66 5.78
N SER A 107 -3.95 13.54 4.99
CA SER A 107 -5.14 14.39 5.08
C SER A 107 -5.95 14.12 6.35
N ARG A 108 -6.23 12.85 6.67
CA ARG A 108 -7.12 12.44 7.74
C ARG A 108 -6.50 12.61 9.13
N HIS A 109 -5.22 12.27 9.26
CA HIS A 109 -4.47 12.29 10.53
C HIS A 109 -3.46 13.43 10.61
N ARG A 110 -3.53 14.41 9.69
CA ARG A 110 -2.64 15.60 9.66
C ARG A 110 -1.16 15.22 9.62
N GLY A 111 -0.82 14.08 9.00
CA GLY A 111 0.55 13.58 8.89
C GLY A 111 1.19 13.23 10.23
N TRP A 112 0.40 12.84 11.25
CA TRP A 112 0.94 12.53 12.56
C TRP A 112 2.07 11.51 12.49
N GLY A 113 3.24 11.87 13.06
CA GLY A 113 4.45 11.04 13.10
C GLY A 113 5.26 11.01 11.78
N VAL A 114 4.80 11.64 10.70
CA VAL A 114 5.43 11.59 9.37
C VAL A 114 6.24 12.85 9.07
N ASP A 115 7.54 12.69 8.80
CA ASP A 115 8.42 13.77 8.35
C ASP A 115 8.47 13.89 6.83
N GLN A 116 8.40 12.75 6.12
CA GLN A 116 8.50 12.71 4.67
C GLN A 116 7.47 11.75 4.08
N LEU A 117 6.80 12.18 3.02
CA LEU A 117 5.90 11.38 2.20
C LEU A 117 6.56 11.08 0.86
N ILE A 118 6.61 9.80 0.48
CA ILE A 118 7.18 9.34 -0.79
C ILE A 118 6.07 8.61 -1.56
N LEU A 119 5.75 9.11 -2.74
CA LEU A 119 4.72 8.56 -3.62
C LEU A 119 5.38 7.90 -4.84
N ILE A 120 5.09 6.63 -5.06
CA ILE A 120 5.62 5.84 -6.17
C ILE A 120 4.45 5.40 -7.04
N GLY A 121 4.32 5.97 -8.25
CA GLY A 121 3.22 5.66 -9.17
C GLY A 121 1.84 5.71 -8.50
N ALA A 122 1.63 6.69 -7.63
CA ALA A 122 0.49 6.75 -6.70
C ALA A 122 -0.85 7.01 -7.41
N ALA A 123 -1.90 6.30 -7.00
CA ALA A 123 -3.26 6.48 -7.48
C ALA A 123 -3.97 7.66 -6.76
N THR A 124 -3.34 8.84 -6.80
CA THR A 124 -3.78 10.04 -6.08
C THR A 124 -3.65 11.27 -7.01
N PRO A 125 -4.46 12.33 -6.83
CA PRO A 125 -5.50 12.52 -5.83
C PRO A 125 -6.78 11.72 -6.11
N ARG A 126 -6.98 11.25 -7.35
CA ARG A 126 -8.16 10.49 -7.80
C ARG A 126 -7.75 9.47 -8.87
N PHE A 127 -8.43 8.36 -8.90
CA PHE A 127 -8.20 7.32 -9.92
C PHE A 127 -9.01 7.58 -11.20
N THR A 128 -10.17 8.21 -11.09
CA THR A 128 -11.06 8.54 -12.21
C THR A 128 -11.16 10.05 -12.40
N PRO A 129 -11.37 10.53 -13.64
CA PRO A 129 -11.53 11.96 -13.92
C PRO A 129 -12.83 12.53 -13.35
N THR A 130 -12.81 13.84 -13.11
CA THR A 130 -13.96 14.67 -12.74
C THR A 130 -13.84 16.01 -13.45
N SER A 131 -14.88 16.87 -13.35
CA SER A 131 -14.87 18.19 -14.00
C SER A 131 -13.73 19.10 -13.55
N ASP A 132 -13.31 18.96 -12.30
CA ASP A 132 -12.19 19.71 -11.68
C ASP A 132 -10.84 18.99 -11.74
N PHE A 133 -10.84 17.72 -12.16
CA PHE A 133 -9.63 16.89 -12.33
C PHE A 133 -9.81 15.97 -13.55
N PRO A 134 -9.43 16.44 -14.76
CA PRO A 134 -9.69 15.72 -16.01
C PRO A 134 -8.74 14.53 -16.28
N TYR A 135 -7.86 14.23 -15.34
CA TYR A 135 -6.87 13.16 -15.45
C TYR A 135 -7.37 11.86 -14.80
N GLY A 136 -6.75 10.75 -15.16
CA GLY A 136 -7.04 9.43 -14.59
C GLY A 136 -7.65 8.47 -15.60
N THR A 137 -8.04 7.29 -15.10
CA THR A 137 -8.64 6.22 -15.92
C THR A 137 -10.13 6.50 -16.15
N PRO A 138 -10.62 6.47 -17.40
CA PRO A 138 -12.06 6.65 -17.68
C PRO A 138 -12.93 5.69 -16.86
N VAL A 139 -14.07 6.17 -16.35
CA VAL A 139 -14.97 5.36 -15.50
C VAL A 139 -15.35 4.03 -16.16
N ALA A 140 -15.67 4.06 -17.46
CA ALA A 140 -16.01 2.85 -18.21
C ALA A 140 -14.88 1.79 -18.25
N GLU A 141 -13.62 2.22 -18.21
CA GLU A 141 -12.47 1.30 -18.11
C GLU A 141 -12.37 0.71 -16.70
N VAL A 142 -12.61 1.52 -15.68
CA VAL A 142 -12.64 1.06 -14.28
C VAL A 142 -13.76 0.04 -14.08
N ASP A 143 -14.95 0.28 -14.65
CA ASP A 143 -16.07 -0.65 -14.58
C ASP A 143 -15.76 -2.00 -15.24
N LYS A 144 -14.99 -2.01 -16.34
CA LYS A 144 -14.49 -3.24 -16.96
C LYS A 144 -13.54 -3.99 -16.02
N LEU A 145 -12.60 -3.29 -15.39
CA LEU A 145 -11.67 -3.90 -14.41
C LEU A 145 -12.43 -4.50 -13.23
N ILE A 146 -13.44 -3.78 -12.70
CA ILE A 146 -14.30 -4.28 -11.62
C ILE A 146 -15.06 -5.54 -12.07
N THR A 147 -15.64 -5.53 -13.26
CA THR A 147 -16.35 -6.69 -13.82
C THR A 147 -15.40 -7.88 -13.94
N GLN A 148 -14.22 -7.66 -14.51
CA GLN A 148 -13.22 -8.72 -14.67
C GLN A 148 -12.73 -9.27 -13.32
N ALA A 149 -12.64 -8.43 -12.27
CA ALA A 149 -12.28 -8.88 -10.92
C ALA A 149 -13.29 -9.89 -10.34
N TYR A 150 -14.54 -9.84 -10.76
CA TYR A 150 -15.60 -10.79 -10.37
C TYR A 150 -15.69 -12.02 -11.28
N THR A 151 -15.41 -11.86 -12.57
CA THR A 151 -15.59 -12.93 -13.57
C THR A 151 -14.33 -13.74 -13.84
N ASP A 152 -13.14 -13.10 -13.86
CA ASP A 152 -11.85 -13.74 -14.11
C ASP A 152 -10.70 -12.94 -13.45
N ARG A 153 -10.62 -13.03 -12.14
CA ARG A 153 -9.57 -12.35 -11.36
C ARG A 153 -8.15 -12.81 -11.72
N PRO A 154 -7.86 -14.11 -11.96
CA PRO A 154 -6.53 -14.54 -12.37
C PRO A 154 -6.05 -13.85 -13.64
N GLN A 155 -6.90 -13.78 -14.66
CA GLN A 155 -6.57 -13.08 -15.90
C GLN A 155 -6.38 -11.58 -15.69
N LEU A 156 -7.22 -10.94 -14.86
CA LEU A 156 -7.05 -9.53 -14.51
C LEU A 156 -5.68 -9.27 -13.87
N VAL A 157 -5.27 -10.09 -12.91
CA VAL A 157 -3.97 -9.94 -12.22
C VAL A 157 -2.81 -10.11 -13.20
N THR A 158 -2.89 -11.09 -14.10
CA THR A 158 -1.87 -11.32 -15.14
C THR A 158 -1.75 -10.12 -16.06
N SER A 159 -2.86 -9.65 -16.63
CA SER A 159 -2.87 -8.49 -17.54
C SER A 159 -2.41 -7.20 -16.84
N PHE A 160 -2.81 -7.02 -15.58
CA PHE A 160 -2.38 -5.86 -14.79
C PHE A 160 -0.88 -5.90 -14.50
N GLY A 161 -0.32 -7.09 -14.20
CA GLY A 161 1.12 -7.29 -14.02
C GLY A 161 1.93 -6.85 -15.26
N GLU A 162 1.42 -7.10 -16.47
CA GLU A 162 2.07 -6.66 -17.71
C GLU A 162 2.09 -5.15 -17.86
N MET A 163 1.08 -4.44 -17.35
CA MET A 163 0.97 -2.97 -17.41
C MET A 163 1.88 -2.26 -16.40
N LEU A 164 2.39 -2.94 -15.38
CA LEU A 164 3.25 -2.33 -14.35
C LEU A 164 4.64 -1.96 -14.87
N PHE A 165 5.07 -2.51 -15.99
CA PHE A 165 6.41 -2.34 -16.52
C PHE A 165 6.40 -1.62 -17.87
N ALA A 166 7.20 -0.57 -17.99
CA ALA A 166 7.37 0.19 -19.24
C ALA A 166 8.10 -0.62 -20.35
N LYS A 167 8.77 -1.71 -19.98
CA LYS A 167 9.49 -2.60 -20.90
C LYS A 167 9.20 -4.07 -20.56
N PRO A 168 9.32 -5.00 -21.51
CA PRO A 168 9.22 -6.41 -21.21
C PRO A 168 10.23 -6.83 -20.14
N VAL A 169 9.75 -7.51 -19.12
CA VAL A 169 10.56 -8.10 -18.05
C VAL A 169 10.44 -9.63 -18.07
N SER A 170 11.37 -10.30 -17.41
CA SER A 170 11.33 -11.75 -17.30
C SER A 170 10.05 -12.23 -16.59
N GLN A 171 9.63 -13.45 -16.88
CA GLN A 171 8.43 -14.03 -16.27
C GLN A 171 8.51 -14.11 -14.74
N SER A 172 9.73 -14.21 -14.18
CA SER A 172 9.98 -14.23 -12.75
C SER A 172 9.77 -12.86 -12.05
N LEU A 173 9.64 -11.78 -12.82
CA LEU A 173 9.39 -10.42 -12.31
C LEU A 173 7.92 -9.96 -12.51
N ARG A 174 7.09 -10.79 -13.11
CA ARG A 174 5.64 -10.58 -13.34
C ARG A 174 4.81 -11.31 -12.27
#